data_836076c4980902ac89b7a24a3f60ee3f
#
_entry.id   836076c4980902ac89b7a24a3f60ee3f
#
_cell.length_a   1.000
_cell.length_b   1.000
_cell.length_c   1.000
_cell.angle_alpha   90.00
_cell.angle_beta   90.00
_cell.angle_gamma   90.00
#
_symmetry.space_group_name_H-M   'P 1'
#
loop_
_entity.id
_entity.type
_entity.pdbx_description
1 polymer ?
#
loop_
_entity_poly.entity_id
_entity_poly.type
_entity_poly.pdbx_seq_one_letter_code
_entity_poly.pdbx_strand_id
1 'polypeptide(L)'
;MGLIKKQIEFLDKFTKGKWTLNEKTGLVDIEGDFDCSRNKIERNYYGGVKALSDFKEVKFGVVTGNFYCVHNTIKSLKGSPQEVGGNFNCSYNNLTSLEGAPQRVGGNFNCYHNKITSIKGAPQDIGGDFFCSNNNLTSLEGSPQRVKRFFGCSNNNLTSLVGGPQEVDDFSCGGNPLASLVGAPQVVSGYFSCTNTKLTSLEGAPLEWKGNYSDFYRNPISEDTINLVWKTMRKNKIDYRTALISLKGEIPAKDWKKMSSAL
;
A
#
# COMPACT_ATOMS: atom_id res chain seq x y z
N MET A 1 -33.58 1.57 14.29
CA MET A 1 -33.07 2.51 15.33
C MET A 1 -32.51 3.72 14.59
N GLY A 2 -33.09 4.90 14.78
CA GLY A 2 -32.70 6.12 14.06
C GLY A 2 -31.36 6.69 14.52
N LEU A 3 -30.77 7.58 13.69
CA LEU A 3 -29.56 8.30 14.05
C LEU A 3 -29.84 9.32 15.16
N ILE A 4 -28.90 9.48 16.07
CA ILE A 4 -28.98 10.53 17.09
C ILE A 4 -28.46 11.88 16.52
N LYS A 5 -28.86 12.99 17.14
CA LYS A 5 -28.50 14.35 16.69
C LYS A 5 -27.02 14.53 16.34
N LYS A 6 -26.10 14.01 17.18
CA LYS A 6 -24.65 14.09 16.96
C LYS A 6 -24.18 13.39 15.69
N GLN A 7 -24.83 12.29 15.30
CA GLN A 7 -24.51 11.54 14.08
C GLN A 7 -25.02 12.30 12.84
N ILE A 8 -26.21 12.90 12.93
CA ILE A 8 -26.80 13.73 11.86
C ILE A 8 -25.89 14.95 11.61
N GLU A 9 -25.52 15.69 12.66
CA GLU A 9 -24.61 16.83 12.55
C GLU A 9 -23.24 16.43 11.95
N PHE A 10 -22.74 15.24 12.28
CA PHE A 10 -21.51 14.71 11.69
C PHE A 10 -21.67 14.41 10.21
N LEU A 11 -22.76 13.77 9.81
CA LEU A 11 -23.07 13.48 8.41
C LEU A 11 -23.27 14.77 7.60
N ASP A 12 -24.10 15.69 8.07
CA ASP A 12 -24.37 16.97 7.41
C ASP A 12 -23.10 17.80 7.20
N LYS A 13 -22.19 17.75 8.18
CA LYS A 13 -20.94 18.51 8.13
C LYS A 13 -19.95 17.99 7.07
N PHE A 14 -19.87 16.68 6.89
CA PHE A 14 -18.77 16.05 6.13
C PHE A 14 -19.21 15.41 4.82
N THR A 15 -20.52 15.31 4.54
CA THR A 15 -21.03 14.82 3.26
C THR A 15 -21.02 15.95 2.23
N LYS A 16 -20.42 15.69 1.07
CA LYS A 16 -20.52 16.51 -0.13
C LYS A 16 -21.44 15.81 -1.12
N GLY A 17 -22.72 16.03 -0.96
CA GLY A 17 -23.79 15.35 -1.69
C GLY A 17 -24.98 15.06 -0.78
N LYS A 18 -25.58 13.91 -0.92
CA LYS A 18 -26.74 13.47 -0.15
C LYS A 18 -26.44 12.22 0.65
N TRP A 19 -26.89 12.16 1.89
CA TRP A 19 -26.85 10.90 2.66
C TRP A 19 -28.28 10.40 2.94
N THR A 20 -28.42 9.09 3.05
CA THR A 20 -29.69 8.41 3.37
C THR A 20 -29.43 7.31 4.38
N LEU A 21 -30.34 7.17 5.34
CA LEU A 21 -30.33 6.06 6.29
C LEU A 21 -31.20 4.91 5.75
N ASN A 22 -30.60 3.75 5.59
CA ASN A 22 -31.36 2.53 5.35
C ASN A 22 -31.91 2.02 6.69
N GLU A 23 -33.20 2.22 6.93
CA GLU A 23 -33.84 1.89 8.21
C GLU A 23 -33.81 0.37 8.52
N LYS A 24 -33.74 -0.49 7.50
CA LYS A 24 -33.70 -1.97 7.69
C LYS A 24 -32.33 -2.44 8.17
N THR A 25 -31.25 -1.85 7.62
CA THR A 25 -29.88 -2.27 7.93
C THR A 25 -29.19 -1.38 8.97
N GLY A 26 -29.70 -0.15 9.17
CA GLY A 26 -29.06 0.88 9.98
C GLY A 26 -27.80 1.47 9.35
N LEU A 27 -27.55 1.19 8.07
CA LEU A 27 -26.41 1.72 7.33
C LEU A 27 -26.75 3.09 6.72
N VAL A 28 -25.73 3.94 6.60
CA VAL A 28 -25.81 5.23 5.94
C VAL A 28 -25.13 5.15 4.58
N ASP A 29 -25.91 5.36 3.54
CA ASP A 29 -25.40 5.45 2.17
C ASP A 29 -25.18 6.92 1.80
N ILE A 30 -24.14 7.21 1.01
CA ILE A 30 -23.79 8.55 0.56
C ILE A 30 -23.72 8.56 -0.97
N GLU A 31 -24.53 9.42 -1.57
CA GLU A 31 -24.45 9.82 -2.96
C GLU A 31 -23.53 11.05 -3.07
N GLY A 32 -22.28 10.84 -3.49
CA GLY A 32 -21.21 11.82 -3.51
C GLY A 32 -20.07 11.48 -2.59
N ASP A 33 -19.29 12.48 -2.17
CA ASP A 33 -18.12 12.32 -1.33
C ASP A 33 -18.43 12.45 0.17
N PHE A 34 -17.63 11.76 0.99
CA PHE A 34 -17.55 12.01 2.43
C PHE A 34 -16.12 12.41 2.79
N ASP A 35 -15.93 13.58 3.41
CA ASP A 35 -14.61 14.10 3.74
C ASP A 35 -14.56 14.67 5.15
N CYS A 36 -14.14 13.84 6.10
CA CYS A 36 -13.88 14.24 7.47
C CYS A 36 -12.37 14.43 7.77
N SER A 37 -11.58 14.66 6.74
CA SER A 37 -10.15 14.92 6.89
C SER A 37 -9.89 16.20 7.67
N ARG A 38 -8.82 16.16 8.48
CA ARG A 38 -8.33 17.34 9.16
C ARG A 38 -7.30 18.06 8.28
N ASN A 39 -7.61 19.27 7.82
CA ASN A 39 -6.69 20.04 6.98
C ASN A 39 -5.42 20.45 7.76
N LYS A 40 -4.24 20.26 7.15
CA LYS A 40 -2.95 20.65 7.74
C LYS A 40 -2.85 22.15 8.04
N ILE A 41 -3.51 22.98 7.25
CA ILE A 41 -3.51 24.46 7.34
C ILE A 41 -4.26 24.93 8.58
N GLU A 42 -5.33 24.24 8.96
CA GLU A 42 -6.16 24.58 10.12
C GLU A 42 -5.53 24.21 11.48
N ARG A 43 -4.40 23.46 11.48
CA ARG A 43 -3.66 23.12 12.72
C ARG A 43 -3.07 24.33 13.42
N ASN A 44 -2.77 25.39 12.70
CA ASN A 44 -2.07 26.57 13.21
C ASN A 44 -2.97 27.79 13.42
N TYR A 45 -4.28 27.69 13.11
CA TYR A 45 -5.23 28.79 13.34
C TYR A 45 -6.19 28.43 14.47
N TYR A 46 -6.40 29.36 15.35
CA TYR A 46 -7.25 29.29 16.55
C TYR A 46 -8.64 28.70 16.20
N GLY A 47 -8.97 27.54 16.78
CA GLY A 47 -10.27 26.90 16.60
C GLY A 47 -10.29 25.64 15.70
N GLY A 48 -9.14 25.07 15.38
CA GLY A 48 -9.01 23.89 14.51
C GLY A 48 -9.94 22.74 14.90
N VAL A 49 -10.55 22.10 13.90
CA VAL A 49 -11.40 20.93 14.07
C VAL A 49 -10.66 19.88 14.90
N LYS A 50 -11.24 19.46 16.05
CA LYS A 50 -10.66 18.41 16.88
C LYS A 50 -10.50 17.14 16.07
N ALA A 51 -9.30 16.54 16.11
CA ALA A 51 -9.05 15.28 15.41
C ALA A 51 -10.06 14.21 15.83
N LEU A 52 -10.61 13.51 14.83
CA LEU A 52 -11.57 12.44 15.08
C LEU A 52 -10.82 11.18 15.55
N SER A 53 -11.38 10.51 16.54
CA SER A 53 -10.91 9.20 17.02
C SER A 53 -11.70 8.03 16.42
N ASP A 54 -12.87 8.30 15.87
CA ASP A 54 -13.84 7.34 15.33
C ASP A 54 -14.84 8.03 14.38
N PHE A 55 -15.75 7.27 13.79
CA PHE A 55 -16.83 7.75 12.93
C PHE A 55 -18.13 8.06 13.69
N LYS A 56 -18.07 8.39 14.97
CA LYS A 56 -19.22 8.72 15.82
C LYS A 56 -20.31 7.64 15.84
N GLU A 57 -19.87 6.37 15.78
CA GLU A 57 -20.75 5.20 15.73
C GLU A 57 -21.66 5.15 14.48
N VAL A 58 -21.46 6.02 13.50
CA VAL A 58 -22.08 5.90 12.18
C VAL A 58 -21.53 4.63 11.52
N LYS A 59 -22.43 3.85 10.93
CA LYS A 59 -22.09 2.70 10.11
C LYS A 59 -22.42 3.04 8.66
N PHE A 60 -21.38 3.19 7.85
CA PHE A 60 -21.57 3.50 6.44
C PHE A 60 -21.84 2.23 5.62
N GLY A 61 -22.75 2.34 4.65
CA GLY A 61 -23.00 1.35 3.61
C GLY A 61 -22.15 1.64 2.38
N VAL A 62 -22.76 2.23 1.35
CA VAL A 62 -22.08 2.60 0.09
C VAL A 62 -21.79 4.10 0.06
N VAL A 63 -20.58 4.47 -0.36
CA VAL A 63 -20.22 5.84 -0.73
C VAL A 63 -19.90 5.84 -2.21
N THR A 64 -20.71 6.54 -3.03
CA THR A 64 -20.55 6.50 -4.50
C THR A 64 -19.34 7.29 -4.99
N GLY A 65 -18.93 8.32 -4.26
CA GLY A 65 -17.74 9.13 -4.51
C GLY A 65 -16.55 8.70 -3.67
N ASN A 66 -15.79 9.68 -3.19
CA ASN A 66 -14.61 9.47 -2.36
C ASN A 66 -14.94 9.42 -0.87
N PHE A 67 -14.15 8.65 -0.10
CA PHE A 67 -14.19 8.67 1.36
C PHE A 67 -12.83 9.06 1.92
N TYR A 68 -12.77 10.22 2.56
CA TYR A 68 -11.54 10.78 3.13
C TYR A 68 -11.65 10.99 4.63
N CYS A 69 -10.68 10.44 5.40
CA CYS A 69 -10.56 10.63 6.84
C CYS A 69 -9.10 10.91 7.27
N VAL A 70 -8.38 11.66 6.44
CA VAL A 70 -6.93 11.91 6.57
C VAL A 70 -6.60 12.81 7.76
N HIS A 71 -5.40 12.63 8.34
CA HIS A 71 -4.86 13.47 9.44
C HIS A 71 -5.74 13.53 10.70
N ASN A 72 -6.33 12.41 11.07
CA ASN A 72 -7.08 12.26 12.32
C ASN A 72 -6.30 11.40 13.35
N THR A 73 -6.98 10.91 14.38
CA THR A 73 -6.43 10.00 15.38
C THR A 73 -7.17 8.66 15.40
N ILE A 74 -7.78 8.30 14.27
CA ILE A 74 -8.58 7.10 14.11
C ILE A 74 -7.71 5.86 14.36
N LYS A 75 -8.19 4.94 15.20
CA LYS A 75 -7.49 3.72 15.57
C LYS A 75 -8.07 2.46 14.94
N SER A 76 -9.28 2.54 14.40
CA SER A 76 -10.02 1.42 13.78
C SER A 76 -10.88 1.92 12.64
N LEU A 77 -11.00 1.11 11.59
CA LEU A 77 -11.91 1.37 10.47
C LEU A 77 -13.32 0.80 10.70
N LYS A 78 -13.63 0.34 11.92
CA LYS A 78 -14.97 -0.14 12.25
C LYS A 78 -16.02 0.94 11.98
N GLY A 79 -17.00 0.62 11.17
CA GLY A 79 -18.02 1.55 10.72
C GLY A 79 -17.69 2.29 9.42
N SER A 80 -16.49 2.11 8.85
CA SER A 80 -16.20 2.67 7.53
C SER A 80 -17.10 2.07 6.44
N PRO A 81 -17.18 2.67 5.24
CA PRO A 81 -18.01 2.17 4.16
C PRO A 81 -17.72 0.72 3.79
N GLN A 82 -18.74 -0.01 3.41
CA GLN A 82 -18.60 -1.36 2.83
C GLN A 82 -18.04 -1.29 1.41
N GLU A 83 -18.47 -0.29 0.64
CA GLU A 83 -18.01 0.00 -0.70
C GLU A 83 -17.78 1.48 -0.90
N VAL A 84 -16.73 1.83 -1.68
CA VAL A 84 -16.40 3.20 -2.09
C VAL A 84 -16.21 3.23 -3.59
N GLY A 85 -17.01 4.02 -4.30
CA GLY A 85 -16.94 4.14 -5.76
C GLY A 85 -15.69 4.88 -6.25
N GLY A 86 -15.23 5.87 -5.49
CA GLY A 86 -14.01 6.64 -5.73
C GLY A 86 -12.82 6.15 -4.89
N ASN A 87 -12.04 7.10 -4.38
CA ASN A 87 -10.87 6.82 -3.55
C ASN A 87 -11.25 6.66 -2.07
N PHE A 88 -10.58 5.73 -1.39
CA PHE A 88 -10.61 5.63 0.08
C PHE A 88 -9.26 6.06 0.64
N ASN A 89 -9.24 7.08 1.50
CA ASN A 89 -8.00 7.60 2.08
C ASN A 89 -8.10 7.75 3.60
N CYS A 90 -7.42 6.86 4.32
CA CYS A 90 -7.27 6.87 5.78
C CYS A 90 -5.83 7.14 6.24
N SER A 91 -5.02 7.78 5.40
CA SER A 91 -3.62 8.08 5.71
C SER A 91 -3.48 9.05 6.90
N TYR A 92 -2.28 9.03 7.53
CA TYR A 92 -1.97 9.89 8.68
C TYR A 92 -2.96 9.74 9.84
N ASN A 93 -3.16 8.50 10.27
CA ASN A 93 -3.97 8.14 11.43
C ASN A 93 -3.16 7.28 12.44
N ASN A 94 -3.83 6.60 13.35
CA ASN A 94 -3.24 5.69 14.33
C ASN A 94 -3.75 4.24 14.14
N LEU A 95 -4.07 3.85 12.91
CA LEU A 95 -4.55 2.51 12.59
C LEU A 95 -3.46 1.46 12.87
N THR A 96 -3.85 0.35 13.47
CA THR A 96 -2.96 -0.81 13.72
C THR A 96 -3.30 -2.02 12.85
N SER A 97 -4.49 -2.02 12.23
CA SER A 97 -4.96 -3.03 11.27
C SER A 97 -5.87 -2.39 10.21
N LEU A 98 -6.20 -3.17 9.18
CA LEU A 98 -7.20 -2.78 8.16
C LEU A 98 -8.55 -3.48 8.38
N GLU A 99 -8.77 -4.08 9.55
CA GLU A 99 -10.08 -4.65 9.89
C GLU A 99 -11.16 -3.58 9.84
N GLY A 100 -12.23 -3.86 9.12
CA GLY A 100 -13.32 -2.91 8.86
C GLY A 100 -13.09 -1.99 7.66
N ALA A 101 -12.01 -2.16 6.89
CA ALA A 101 -11.84 -1.45 5.62
C ALA A 101 -12.93 -1.87 4.60
N PRO A 102 -13.22 -1.02 3.59
CA PRO A 102 -14.13 -1.37 2.50
C PRO A 102 -13.74 -2.68 1.82
N GLN A 103 -14.72 -3.45 1.38
CA GLN A 103 -14.49 -4.66 0.59
C GLN A 103 -14.07 -4.33 -0.86
N ARG A 104 -14.60 -3.21 -1.40
CA ARG A 104 -14.33 -2.72 -2.75
C ARG A 104 -14.02 -1.23 -2.74
N VAL A 105 -13.05 -0.82 -3.53
CA VAL A 105 -12.66 0.57 -3.75
C VAL A 105 -12.46 0.79 -5.25
N GLY A 106 -13.30 1.59 -5.88
CA GLY A 106 -13.26 1.83 -7.33
C GLY A 106 -12.04 2.65 -7.78
N GLY A 107 -11.50 3.49 -6.92
CA GLY A 107 -10.28 4.28 -7.11
C GLY A 107 -9.09 3.74 -6.32
N ASN A 108 -8.31 4.65 -5.72
CA ASN A 108 -7.14 4.33 -4.91
C ASN A 108 -7.52 4.00 -3.47
N PHE A 109 -6.81 3.03 -2.87
CA PHE A 109 -6.83 2.79 -1.43
C PHE A 109 -5.54 3.30 -0.79
N ASN A 110 -5.65 4.23 0.16
CA ASN A 110 -4.50 4.85 0.81
C ASN A 110 -4.57 4.73 2.33
N CYS A 111 -3.69 3.89 2.91
CA CYS A 111 -3.46 3.76 4.36
C CYS A 111 -2.03 4.18 4.77
N TYR A 112 -1.38 5.02 3.96
CA TYR A 112 -0.05 5.55 4.19
C TYR A 112 0.07 6.23 5.57
N HIS A 113 1.23 6.07 6.21
CA HIS A 113 1.55 6.75 7.47
C HIS A 113 0.57 6.44 8.61
N ASN A 114 0.52 5.17 8.98
CA ASN A 114 -0.20 4.64 10.12
C ASN A 114 0.73 3.77 11.00
N LYS A 115 0.18 2.89 11.81
CA LYS A 115 0.91 1.94 12.66
C LYS A 115 0.51 0.49 12.35
N ILE A 116 0.12 0.24 11.09
CA ILE A 116 -0.43 -1.04 10.64
C ILE A 116 0.67 -2.10 10.66
N THR A 117 0.41 -3.22 11.32
CA THR A 117 1.34 -4.36 11.42
C THR A 117 0.98 -5.50 10.48
N SER A 118 -0.26 -5.55 9.97
CA SER A 118 -0.78 -6.53 9.02
C SER A 118 -1.79 -5.89 8.09
N ILE A 119 -1.74 -6.25 6.81
CA ILE A 119 -2.71 -5.80 5.80
C ILE A 119 -3.88 -6.78 5.61
N LYS A 120 -4.03 -7.77 6.48
CA LYS A 120 -5.27 -8.58 6.56
C LYS A 120 -6.46 -7.65 6.76
N GLY A 121 -7.52 -7.87 5.98
CA GLY A 121 -8.68 -6.97 5.95
C GLY A 121 -8.60 -5.87 4.89
N ALA A 122 -7.51 -5.77 4.11
CA ALA A 122 -7.45 -4.88 2.96
C ALA A 122 -8.52 -5.23 1.92
N PRO A 123 -9.04 -4.23 1.16
CA PRO A 123 -9.89 -4.48 0.00
C PRO A 123 -9.23 -5.45 -0.97
N GLN A 124 -9.97 -6.42 -1.49
CA GLN A 124 -9.46 -7.36 -2.48
C GLN A 124 -9.67 -6.89 -3.93
N ASP A 125 -10.56 -5.91 -4.14
CA ASP A 125 -10.85 -5.28 -5.43
C ASP A 125 -10.58 -3.78 -5.32
N ILE A 126 -9.48 -3.35 -5.96
CA ILE A 126 -9.02 -1.95 -5.99
C ILE A 126 -8.83 -1.53 -7.44
N GLY A 127 -9.60 -0.53 -7.86
CA GLY A 127 -9.58 -0.03 -9.24
C GLY A 127 -8.36 0.81 -9.61
N GLY A 128 -7.60 1.30 -8.62
CA GLY A 128 -6.43 2.16 -8.79
C GLY A 128 -5.21 1.66 -8.03
N ASP A 129 -4.57 2.56 -7.31
CA ASP A 129 -3.34 2.34 -6.55
C ASP A 129 -3.62 1.80 -5.14
N PHE A 130 -2.67 1.03 -4.58
CA PHE A 130 -2.64 0.61 -3.19
C PHE A 130 -1.42 1.19 -2.47
N PHE A 131 -1.64 2.09 -1.51
CA PHE A 131 -0.57 2.74 -0.73
C PHE A 131 -0.61 2.27 0.72
N CYS A 132 0.35 1.42 1.11
CA CYS A 132 0.55 0.98 2.50
C CYS A 132 1.95 1.32 3.05
N SER A 133 2.66 2.24 2.42
CA SER A 133 3.98 2.68 2.84
C SER A 133 3.95 3.43 4.18
N ASN A 134 5.11 3.49 4.87
CA ASN A 134 5.25 4.13 6.18
C ASN A 134 4.29 3.57 7.23
N ASN A 135 4.39 2.27 7.44
CA ASN A 135 3.69 1.50 8.45
C ASN A 135 4.67 0.57 9.19
N ASN A 136 4.18 -0.41 9.94
CA ASN A 136 4.99 -1.38 10.68
C ASN A 136 4.80 -2.81 10.13
N LEU A 137 4.53 -2.96 8.83
CA LEU A 137 4.26 -4.25 8.21
C LEU A 137 5.46 -5.18 8.30
N THR A 138 5.24 -6.42 8.71
CA THR A 138 6.23 -7.49 8.73
C THR A 138 5.95 -8.56 7.68
N SER A 139 4.77 -8.56 7.04
CA SER A 139 4.31 -9.47 6.00
C SER A 139 3.36 -8.76 5.05
N LEU A 140 3.28 -9.25 3.81
CA LEU A 140 2.28 -8.84 2.83
C LEU A 140 1.11 -9.85 2.73
N GLU A 141 0.99 -10.78 3.66
CA GLU A 141 -0.14 -11.70 3.71
C GLU A 141 -1.46 -10.95 3.85
N GLY A 142 -2.43 -11.26 3.00
CA GLY A 142 -3.70 -10.55 2.90
C GLY A 142 -3.69 -9.36 1.94
N SER A 143 -2.60 -9.16 1.18
CA SER A 143 -2.56 -8.18 0.08
C SER A 143 -3.70 -8.38 -0.91
N PRO A 144 -4.20 -7.29 -1.51
CA PRO A 144 -4.99 -7.37 -2.72
C PRO A 144 -4.25 -8.21 -3.78
N GLN A 145 -4.94 -9.18 -4.36
CA GLN A 145 -4.35 -10.03 -5.41
C GLN A 145 -4.24 -9.29 -6.75
N ARG A 146 -5.07 -8.26 -6.94
CA ARG A 146 -5.07 -7.39 -8.12
C ARG A 146 -5.04 -5.93 -7.70
N VAL A 147 -3.98 -5.25 -8.11
CA VAL A 147 -3.83 -3.80 -8.03
C VAL A 147 -3.52 -3.33 -9.44
N LYS A 148 -4.41 -2.53 -10.03
CA LYS A 148 -4.30 -2.21 -11.46
C LYS A 148 -3.10 -1.35 -11.80
N ARG A 149 -2.58 -0.56 -10.86
CA ARG A 149 -1.56 0.44 -11.15
C ARG A 149 -0.37 0.31 -10.19
N PHE A 150 -0.35 1.05 -9.12
CA PHE A 150 0.78 1.13 -8.21
C PHE A 150 0.54 0.35 -6.91
N PHE A 151 1.50 -0.49 -6.52
CA PHE A 151 1.55 -1.09 -5.19
C PHE A 151 2.76 -0.54 -4.41
N GLY A 152 2.50 0.27 -3.39
CA GLY A 152 3.52 0.89 -2.56
C GLY A 152 3.54 0.36 -1.14
N CYS A 153 4.61 -0.38 -0.78
CA CYS A 153 4.84 -0.91 0.58
C CYS A 153 6.17 -0.44 1.19
N SER A 154 6.71 0.67 0.71
CA SER A 154 8.00 1.21 1.18
C SER A 154 7.97 1.63 2.65
N ASN A 155 9.15 1.65 3.30
CA ASN A 155 9.31 2.09 4.70
C ASN A 155 8.40 1.31 5.65
N ASN A 156 8.60 0.00 5.67
CA ASN A 156 7.99 -0.96 6.57
C ASN A 156 9.09 -1.86 7.19
N ASN A 157 8.71 -2.94 7.85
CA ASN A 157 9.62 -3.91 8.46
C ASN A 157 9.63 -5.26 7.72
N LEU A 158 9.39 -5.23 6.39
CA LEU A 158 9.32 -6.43 5.57
C LEU A 158 10.71 -7.06 5.40
N THR A 159 10.83 -8.35 5.69
CA THR A 159 12.02 -9.17 5.41
C THR A 159 11.81 -10.05 4.18
N SER A 160 10.58 -10.16 3.68
CA SER A 160 10.16 -10.89 2.48
C SER A 160 8.96 -10.18 1.85
N LEU A 161 8.74 -10.41 0.55
CA LEU A 161 7.58 -9.89 -0.19
C LEU A 161 6.51 -10.97 -0.42
N VAL A 162 6.68 -12.14 0.18
CA VAL A 162 5.68 -13.24 0.10
C VAL A 162 4.32 -12.78 0.59
N GLY A 163 3.27 -13.14 -0.17
CA GLY A 163 1.90 -12.71 0.05
C GLY A 163 1.51 -11.44 -0.68
N GLY A 164 2.47 -10.77 -1.33
CA GLY A 164 2.21 -9.61 -2.19
C GLY A 164 1.51 -9.96 -3.50
N PRO A 165 1.11 -8.94 -4.30
CA PRO A 165 0.48 -9.14 -5.61
C PRO A 165 1.45 -9.82 -6.58
N GLN A 166 0.91 -10.61 -7.52
CA GLN A 166 1.70 -11.30 -8.53
C GLN A 166 1.97 -10.44 -9.78
N GLU A 167 1.09 -9.49 -10.05
CA GLU A 167 1.15 -8.60 -11.21
C GLU A 167 0.75 -7.19 -10.81
N VAL A 168 1.54 -6.20 -11.23
CA VAL A 168 1.29 -4.77 -11.02
C VAL A 168 1.88 -3.95 -12.17
N ASP A 169 1.41 -2.72 -12.36
CA ASP A 169 2.10 -1.79 -13.25
C ASP A 169 3.38 -1.28 -12.58
N ASP A 170 3.26 -0.66 -11.41
CA ASP A 170 4.38 -0.09 -10.66
C ASP A 170 4.48 -0.72 -9.26
N PHE A 171 5.71 -1.00 -8.81
CA PHE A 171 5.98 -1.59 -7.50
C PHE A 171 7.06 -0.83 -6.73
N SER A 172 6.80 -0.54 -5.45
CA SER A 172 7.81 0.08 -4.59
C SER A 172 7.84 -0.56 -3.20
N CYS A 173 9.00 -1.13 -2.84
CA CYS A 173 9.25 -1.78 -1.56
C CYS A 173 10.51 -1.24 -0.84
N GLY A 174 11.00 -0.07 -1.23
CA GLY A 174 12.18 0.54 -0.64
C GLY A 174 12.06 0.81 0.86
N GLY A 175 13.20 0.97 1.56
CA GLY A 175 13.21 1.22 3.00
C GLY A 175 12.73 0.06 3.87
N ASN A 176 12.78 -1.17 3.35
CA ASN A 176 12.49 -2.40 4.09
C ASN A 176 13.79 -3.20 4.32
N PRO A 177 13.92 -4.01 5.38
CA PRO A 177 15.10 -4.84 5.62
C PRO A 177 15.15 -6.12 4.74
N LEU A 178 14.85 -5.98 3.45
CA LEU A 178 14.85 -7.09 2.48
C LEU A 178 16.27 -7.50 2.11
N ALA A 179 16.62 -8.78 2.28
CA ALA A 179 17.88 -9.35 1.83
C ALA A 179 17.78 -9.93 0.40
N SER A 180 16.59 -10.28 -0.06
CA SER A 180 16.26 -10.79 -1.39
C SER A 180 14.92 -10.25 -1.86
N LEU A 181 14.52 -10.59 -3.10
CA LEU A 181 13.25 -10.21 -3.70
C LEU A 181 12.22 -11.36 -3.70
N VAL A 182 12.44 -12.39 -2.87
CA VAL A 182 11.50 -13.52 -2.74
C VAL A 182 10.10 -13.01 -2.41
N GLY A 183 9.13 -13.38 -3.26
CA GLY A 183 7.74 -12.95 -3.18
C GLY A 183 7.43 -11.63 -3.91
N ALA A 184 8.39 -11.03 -4.62
CA ALA A 184 8.11 -9.89 -5.50
C ALA A 184 7.12 -10.26 -6.61
N PRO A 185 6.37 -9.27 -7.17
CA PRO A 185 5.53 -9.50 -8.32
C PRO A 185 6.34 -10.14 -9.47
N GLN A 186 5.77 -11.14 -10.12
CA GLN A 186 6.44 -11.81 -11.24
C GLN A 186 6.35 -10.99 -12.54
N VAL A 187 5.32 -10.13 -12.64
CA VAL A 187 5.11 -9.21 -13.78
C VAL A 187 5.03 -7.78 -13.26
N VAL A 188 5.92 -6.93 -13.76
CA VAL A 188 5.92 -5.48 -13.50
C VAL A 188 5.98 -4.75 -14.83
N SER A 189 4.93 -4.01 -15.17
CA SER A 189 4.81 -3.34 -16.48
C SER A 189 5.58 -2.02 -16.55
N GLY A 190 5.76 -1.35 -15.41
CA GLY A 190 6.35 -0.01 -15.32
C GLY A 190 7.53 0.06 -14.34
N TYR A 191 7.41 0.91 -13.34
CA TYR A 191 8.47 1.21 -12.37
C TYR A 191 8.64 0.13 -11.30
N PHE A 192 9.89 -0.22 -10.99
CA PHE A 192 10.24 -1.10 -9.87
C PHE A 192 11.29 -0.45 -8.98
N SER A 193 10.97 -0.26 -7.70
CA SER A 193 11.89 0.32 -6.72
C SER A 193 12.06 -0.56 -5.48
N CYS A 194 13.32 -0.83 -5.13
CA CYS A 194 13.72 -1.42 -3.87
C CYS A 194 14.93 -0.70 -3.27
N THR A 195 14.89 0.65 -3.28
CA THR A 195 15.93 1.50 -2.71
C THR A 195 16.08 1.31 -1.21
N ASN A 196 17.29 1.53 -0.68
CA ASN A 196 17.54 1.54 0.76
C ASN A 196 17.01 0.28 1.47
N THR A 197 17.33 -0.89 0.89
CA THR A 197 17.06 -2.19 1.49
C THR A 197 18.38 -2.86 1.93
N LYS A 198 18.37 -4.13 2.25
CA LYS A 198 19.57 -4.89 2.60
C LYS A 198 19.89 -5.96 1.55
N LEU A 199 19.58 -5.71 0.27
CA LEU A 199 19.72 -6.68 -0.79
C LEU A 199 21.16 -7.21 -0.90
N THR A 200 21.28 -8.52 -0.78
CA THR A 200 22.47 -9.32 -1.07
C THR A 200 22.19 -10.38 -2.14
N SER A 201 20.94 -10.49 -2.61
CA SER A 201 20.49 -11.43 -3.63
C SER A 201 19.35 -10.82 -4.45
N LEU A 202 19.24 -11.18 -5.72
CA LEU A 202 18.09 -10.89 -6.59
C LEU A 202 17.17 -12.10 -6.73
N GLU A 203 17.29 -13.10 -5.86
CA GLU A 203 16.37 -14.22 -5.84
C GLU A 203 14.94 -13.73 -5.68
N GLY A 204 14.02 -14.22 -6.54
CA GLY A 204 12.63 -13.78 -6.59
C GLY A 204 12.38 -12.49 -7.37
N ALA A 205 13.40 -11.93 -8.04
CA ALA A 205 13.19 -10.76 -8.91
C ALA A 205 12.16 -11.05 -10.01
N PRO A 206 11.39 -10.02 -10.45
CA PRO A 206 10.43 -10.18 -11.54
C PRO A 206 11.06 -10.77 -12.80
N LEU A 207 10.43 -11.81 -13.36
CA LEU A 207 10.86 -12.42 -14.61
C LEU A 207 10.40 -11.59 -15.81
N GLU A 208 9.22 -11.01 -15.73
CA GLU A 208 8.67 -10.11 -16.75
C GLU A 208 8.61 -8.69 -16.19
N TRP A 209 9.58 -7.89 -16.58
CA TRP A 209 9.58 -6.46 -16.28
C TRP A 209 9.69 -5.67 -17.60
N LYS A 210 8.64 -4.92 -17.91
CA LYS A 210 8.53 -4.16 -19.17
C LYS A 210 8.95 -2.70 -19.00
N GLY A 211 9.10 -2.23 -17.75
CA GLY A 211 9.50 -0.86 -17.45
C GLY A 211 10.95 -0.56 -17.83
N ASN A 212 11.22 0.69 -18.11
CA ASN A 212 12.54 1.19 -18.49
C ASN A 212 13.34 1.73 -17.29
N TYR A 213 12.72 1.83 -16.12
CA TYR A 213 13.32 2.45 -14.95
C TYR A 213 13.15 1.58 -13.70
N SER A 214 14.28 1.27 -13.06
CA SER A 214 14.35 0.63 -11.75
C SER A 214 15.25 1.44 -10.84
N ASP A 215 14.99 1.39 -9.56
CA ASP A 215 15.75 2.12 -8.57
C ASP A 215 16.21 1.16 -7.45
N PHE A 216 17.51 0.93 -7.40
CA PHE A 216 18.18 0.05 -6.43
C PHE A 216 19.18 0.80 -5.54
N TYR A 217 19.10 2.10 -5.51
CA TYR A 217 20.01 2.97 -4.76
C TYR A 217 20.11 2.58 -3.28
N ARG A 218 21.28 2.75 -2.68
CA ARG A 218 21.56 2.45 -1.27
C ARG A 218 21.31 1.00 -0.86
N ASN A 219 21.68 0.05 -1.71
CA ASN A 219 21.75 -1.36 -1.34
C ASN A 219 23.20 -1.79 -1.05
N PRO A 220 23.43 -2.88 -0.28
CA PRO A 220 24.75 -3.46 -0.05
C PRO A 220 25.48 -3.90 -1.33
N ILE A 221 24.73 -4.34 -2.34
CA ILE A 221 25.24 -4.65 -3.68
C ILE A 221 25.20 -3.35 -4.50
N SER A 222 26.23 -3.11 -5.33
CA SER A 222 26.24 -1.94 -6.20
C SER A 222 25.11 -1.99 -7.22
N GLU A 223 24.57 -0.84 -7.56
CA GLU A 223 23.48 -0.71 -8.54
C GLU A 223 23.90 -1.26 -9.91
N ASP A 224 25.15 -1.02 -10.31
CA ASP A 224 25.69 -1.54 -11.58
C ASP A 224 25.67 -3.08 -11.60
N THR A 225 26.06 -3.72 -10.49
CA THR A 225 26.01 -5.19 -10.37
C THR A 225 24.57 -5.70 -10.40
N ILE A 226 23.65 -5.05 -9.70
CA ILE A 226 22.22 -5.41 -9.72
C ILE A 226 21.69 -5.32 -11.14
N ASN A 227 21.93 -4.22 -11.82
CA ASN A 227 21.48 -3.98 -13.19
C ASN A 227 22.08 -5.00 -14.17
N LEU A 228 23.37 -5.33 -14.02
CA LEU A 228 24.03 -6.34 -14.85
C LEU A 228 23.39 -7.72 -14.71
N VAL A 229 23.22 -8.20 -13.48
CA VAL A 229 22.62 -9.52 -13.21
C VAL A 229 21.17 -9.56 -13.69
N TRP A 230 20.40 -8.55 -13.35
CA TRP A 230 18.99 -8.49 -13.76
C TRP A 230 18.82 -8.42 -15.28
N LYS A 231 19.61 -7.57 -15.96
CA LYS A 231 19.62 -7.49 -17.43
C LYS A 231 19.96 -8.84 -18.08
N THR A 232 20.88 -9.59 -17.49
CA THR A 232 21.25 -10.92 -17.95
C THR A 232 20.14 -11.95 -17.74
N MET A 233 19.47 -11.94 -16.59
CA MET A 233 18.30 -12.79 -16.32
C MET A 233 17.21 -12.57 -17.39
N ARG A 234 16.86 -11.31 -17.65
CA ARG A 234 15.81 -10.92 -18.61
C ARG A 234 16.17 -11.27 -20.06
N LYS A 235 17.39 -10.89 -20.49
CA LYS A 235 17.85 -11.12 -21.88
C LYS A 235 17.84 -12.60 -22.23
N ASN A 236 18.29 -13.43 -21.30
CA ASN A 236 18.49 -14.87 -21.52
C ASN A 236 17.32 -15.73 -21.01
N LYS A 237 16.31 -15.11 -20.35
CA LYS A 237 15.18 -15.79 -19.70
C LYS A 237 15.63 -16.89 -18.73
N ILE A 238 16.62 -16.59 -17.90
CA ILE A 238 17.21 -17.50 -16.91
C ILE A 238 16.95 -17.01 -15.49
N ASP A 239 16.98 -17.93 -14.53
CA ASP A 239 16.84 -17.60 -13.11
C ASP A 239 18.09 -16.86 -12.57
N TYR A 240 17.94 -16.31 -11.36
CA TYR A 240 18.99 -15.56 -10.68
C TYR A 240 20.29 -16.36 -10.52
N ARG A 241 20.20 -17.63 -10.08
CA ARG A 241 21.37 -18.48 -9.81
C ARG A 241 22.16 -18.72 -11.09
N THR A 242 21.49 -19.05 -12.18
CA THR A 242 22.10 -19.27 -13.49
C THR A 242 22.76 -18.00 -14.03
N ALA A 243 22.08 -16.85 -13.92
CA ALA A 243 22.63 -15.56 -14.31
C ALA A 243 23.88 -15.20 -13.50
N LEU A 244 23.83 -15.38 -12.18
CA LEU A 244 24.96 -15.09 -11.30
C LEU A 244 26.19 -15.94 -11.66
N ILE A 245 26.03 -17.24 -11.87
CA ILE A 245 27.12 -18.13 -12.27
C ILE A 245 27.72 -17.70 -13.60
N SER A 246 26.91 -17.34 -14.60
CA SER A 246 27.38 -16.89 -15.92
C SER A 246 28.21 -15.60 -15.87
N LEU A 247 28.00 -14.76 -14.85
CA LEU A 247 28.67 -13.47 -14.66
C LEU A 247 29.83 -13.50 -13.65
N LYS A 248 30.28 -14.69 -13.23
CA LYS A 248 31.29 -14.85 -12.17
C LYS A 248 32.57 -14.02 -12.38
N GLY A 249 33.00 -13.83 -13.60
CA GLY A 249 34.22 -13.06 -13.94
C GLY A 249 33.94 -11.55 -14.16
N GLU A 250 32.66 -11.13 -14.29
CA GLU A 250 32.27 -9.77 -14.61
C GLU A 250 31.82 -8.98 -13.37
N ILE A 251 31.36 -9.70 -12.33
CA ILE A 251 30.89 -9.09 -11.09
C ILE A 251 32.09 -8.74 -10.20
N PRO A 252 32.15 -7.51 -9.64
CA PRO A 252 33.19 -7.13 -8.69
C PRO A 252 33.26 -8.09 -7.50
N ALA A 253 34.49 -8.47 -7.08
CA ALA A 253 34.71 -9.48 -6.04
C ALA A 253 33.94 -9.24 -4.73
N LYS A 254 33.80 -7.96 -4.31
CA LYS A 254 33.04 -7.58 -3.11
C LYS A 254 31.56 -7.93 -3.22
N ASP A 255 30.96 -7.74 -4.41
CA ASP A 255 29.55 -8.01 -4.67
C ASP A 255 29.35 -9.50 -4.94
N TRP A 256 30.26 -10.14 -5.67
CA TRP A 256 30.27 -11.59 -5.85
C TRP A 256 30.23 -12.33 -4.50
N LYS A 257 31.09 -11.93 -3.54
CA LYS A 257 31.12 -12.54 -2.20
C LYS A 257 29.79 -12.47 -1.48
N LYS A 258 29.05 -11.37 -1.63
CA LYS A 258 27.72 -11.21 -1.02
C LYS A 258 26.66 -12.06 -1.73
N MET A 259 26.64 -12.00 -3.06
CA MET A 259 25.61 -12.64 -3.89
C MET A 259 25.77 -14.15 -3.95
N SER A 260 26.99 -14.67 -3.94
CA SER A 260 27.28 -16.10 -4.02
C SER A 260 27.17 -16.85 -2.69
N SER A 261 26.95 -16.16 -1.59
CA SER A 261 26.81 -16.79 -0.26
C SER A 261 25.57 -17.69 -0.14
N ALA A 262 24.62 -17.57 -1.06
CA ALA A 262 23.38 -18.35 -1.12
C ALA A 262 23.38 -19.38 -2.28
N LEU A 263 24.50 -19.54 -3.04
CA LEU A 263 24.65 -20.56 -4.08
C LEU A 263 24.95 -21.93 -3.46
#